data_7a1cdaf587f17cbf76e5ea66120a9f3e
#
_entry.id   7a1cdaf587f17cbf76e5ea66120a9f3e
#
_cell.length_a   1.000
_cell.length_b   1.000
_cell.length_c   1.000
_cell.angle_alpha   90.00
_cell.angle_beta   90.00
_cell.angle_gamma   90.00
#
_symmetry.space_group_name_H-M   'P 1'
#
loop_
_entity.id
_entity.type
_entity.pdbx_description
1 polymer ?
#
loop_
_entity_poly.entity_id
_entity_poly.type
_entity_poly.pdbx_seq_one_letter_code
_entity_poly.pdbx_strand_id
1 'polypeptide(L)'
;DRVTARCTTVIYCIGQKVEWGEILEGTDVELNANGTVKANPVTYQTDEPDIFVGGDVYTGQKFAIDAIAAGKEGAVSLHRFVQPRSSLTIGRDRRNFVEFNKKDMSVNEESFDNSPRERIGYNEALARTFKDERISFTEEQVKKETSRCLSCGASIVDENKCIGCG
;
A
#
# COMPACT_ATOMS: atom_id res chain seq x y z
N ASP A 1 -0.46 19.97 16.84
CA ASP A 1 -0.30 20.03 18.30
C ASP A 1 1.16 19.74 18.65
N ARG A 2 1.71 20.49 19.60
CA ARG A 2 3.05 20.28 20.12
C ARG A 2 2.95 19.58 21.47
N VAL A 3 3.65 18.46 21.61
CA VAL A 3 3.78 17.76 22.88
C VAL A 3 5.19 17.99 23.42
N THR A 4 5.30 18.40 24.68
CA THR A 4 6.58 18.60 25.36
C THR A 4 6.74 17.51 26.43
N ALA A 5 7.81 16.72 26.32
CA ALA A 5 8.18 15.72 27.32
C ALA A 5 9.51 16.08 27.96
N ARG A 6 9.59 16.05 29.31
CA ARG A 6 10.86 16.18 30.02
C ARG A 6 11.54 14.81 30.08
N CYS A 7 12.73 14.72 29.50
CA CYS A 7 13.52 13.49 29.47
C CYS A 7 15.00 13.80 29.58
N THR A 8 15.80 12.83 30.02
CA THR A 8 17.26 12.92 30.08
C THR A 8 17.92 12.36 28.83
N THR A 9 17.19 11.53 28.09
CA THR A 9 17.71 10.84 26.88
C THR A 9 16.64 10.79 25.83
N VAL A 10 17.01 11.06 24.56
CA VAL A 10 16.15 10.92 23.40
C VAL A 10 16.76 9.90 22.46
N ILE A 11 16.00 8.88 22.10
CA ILE A 11 16.40 7.86 21.15
C ILE A 11 15.58 8.02 19.87
N TYR A 12 16.26 8.27 18.75
CA TYR A 12 15.62 8.38 17.43
C TYR A 12 15.56 6.99 16.80
N CYS A 13 14.34 6.46 16.62
CA CYS A 13 14.08 5.17 15.96
C CYS A 13 13.29 5.38 14.67
N ILE A 14 13.58 6.45 13.93
CA ILE A 14 12.89 6.83 12.69
C ILE A 14 13.85 6.71 11.51
N GLY A 15 13.29 6.25 10.39
CA GLY A 15 14.03 6.03 9.15
C GLY A 15 14.73 4.66 9.11
N GLN A 16 14.77 4.11 7.93
CA GLN A 16 15.45 2.87 7.61
C GLN A 16 16.17 3.04 6.27
N LYS A 17 17.27 2.33 6.10
CA LYS A 17 17.98 2.22 4.82
C LYS A 17 18.28 0.76 4.54
N VAL A 18 18.46 0.47 3.26
CA VAL A 18 18.89 -0.86 2.84
C VAL A 18 20.38 -1.01 3.11
N GLU A 19 20.75 -2.10 3.77
CA GLU A 19 22.13 -2.54 3.96
C GLU A 19 22.30 -3.88 3.25
N TRP A 20 23.06 -3.87 2.18
CA TRP A 20 23.22 -5.04 1.32
C TRP A 20 24.26 -6.04 1.85
N GLY A 21 25.23 -5.59 2.64
CA GLY A 21 26.39 -6.41 2.98
C GLY A 21 27.03 -6.99 1.73
N GLU A 22 27.28 -8.28 1.73
CA GLU A 22 27.92 -9.04 0.64
C GLU A 22 26.92 -9.67 -0.36
N ILE A 23 25.60 -9.48 -0.16
CA ILE A 23 24.56 -10.22 -0.90
C ILE A 23 24.54 -9.92 -2.41
N LEU A 24 25.02 -8.75 -2.80
CA LEU A 24 25.10 -8.34 -4.22
C LEU A 24 26.53 -8.47 -4.79
N GLU A 25 27.49 -8.96 -4.02
CA GLU A 25 28.85 -9.14 -4.54
C GLU A 25 28.90 -10.15 -5.68
N GLY A 26 29.58 -9.77 -6.74
CA GLY A 26 29.70 -10.61 -7.95
C GLY A 26 28.48 -10.59 -8.86
N THR A 27 27.51 -9.68 -8.61
CA THR A 27 26.37 -9.44 -9.51
C THR A 27 26.53 -8.09 -10.22
N ASP A 28 25.89 -7.93 -11.39
CA ASP A 28 25.80 -6.66 -12.10
C ASP A 28 24.53 -5.88 -11.76
N VAL A 29 23.91 -6.17 -10.59
CA VAL A 29 22.69 -5.51 -10.14
C VAL A 29 22.95 -4.02 -9.87
N GLU A 30 22.26 -3.16 -10.60
CA GLU A 30 22.37 -1.71 -10.43
C GLU A 30 21.57 -1.17 -9.25
N LEU A 31 22.18 -0.23 -8.53
CA LEU A 31 21.53 0.49 -7.43
C LEU A 31 21.17 1.92 -7.82
N ASN A 32 20.09 2.41 -7.25
CA ASN A 32 19.72 3.82 -7.25
C ASN A 32 20.58 4.60 -6.24
N ALA A 33 20.59 5.92 -6.34
CA ALA A 33 21.32 6.79 -5.42
C ALA A 33 20.90 6.65 -3.93
N ASN A 34 19.69 6.17 -3.68
CA ASN A 34 19.18 5.90 -2.34
C ASN A 34 19.46 4.47 -1.83
N GLY A 35 20.24 3.69 -2.56
CA GLY A 35 20.60 2.31 -2.22
C GLY A 35 19.54 1.25 -2.54
N THR A 36 18.42 1.60 -3.17
CA THR A 36 17.46 0.62 -3.67
C THR A 36 17.90 0.04 -5.01
N VAL A 37 17.45 -1.16 -5.32
CA VAL A 37 17.77 -1.84 -6.60
C VAL A 37 16.94 -1.26 -7.74
N LYS A 38 17.57 -1.11 -8.91
CA LYS A 38 16.85 -0.84 -10.15
C LYS A 38 16.21 -2.14 -10.65
N ALA A 39 14.93 -2.09 -10.99
CA ALA A 39 14.21 -3.22 -11.56
C ALA A 39 13.07 -2.76 -12.47
N ASN A 40 12.62 -3.66 -13.31
CA ASN A 40 11.47 -3.42 -14.18
C ASN A 40 10.18 -3.32 -13.33
N PRO A 41 9.37 -2.26 -13.46
CA PRO A 41 8.20 -2.05 -12.61
C PRO A 41 7.04 -3.02 -12.86
N VAL A 42 7.10 -3.80 -13.93
CA VAL A 42 6.06 -4.80 -14.27
C VAL A 42 6.50 -6.19 -13.87
N THR A 43 7.78 -6.52 -14.11
CA THR A 43 8.29 -7.87 -13.90
C THR A 43 9.06 -8.03 -12.60
N TYR A 44 9.46 -6.91 -11.96
CA TYR A 44 10.33 -6.92 -10.77
C TYR A 44 11.72 -7.55 -11.02
N GLN A 45 12.08 -7.75 -12.29
CA GLN A 45 13.35 -8.29 -12.71
C GLN A 45 14.40 -7.18 -12.75
N THR A 46 15.60 -7.48 -12.29
CA THR A 46 16.75 -6.58 -12.36
C THR A 46 17.45 -6.69 -13.73
N ASP A 47 18.57 -6.03 -13.89
CA ASP A 47 19.42 -6.21 -15.06
C ASP A 47 20.07 -7.60 -15.11
N GLU A 48 20.21 -8.27 -13.97
CA GLU A 48 20.51 -9.69 -13.90
C GLU A 48 19.22 -10.51 -14.12
N PRO A 49 19.17 -11.34 -15.17
CA PRO A 49 17.92 -11.97 -15.60
C PRO A 49 17.27 -12.92 -14.58
N ASP A 50 18.04 -13.51 -13.69
CA ASP A 50 17.61 -14.47 -12.67
C ASP A 50 17.37 -13.84 -11.29
N ILE A 51 17.61 -12.52 -11.16
CA ILE A 51 17.39 -11.78 -9.92
C ILE A 51 16.13 -10.93 -10.01
N PHE A 52 15.21 -11.16 -9.06
CA PHE A 52 13.97 -10.43 -8.91
C PHE A 52 13.92 -9.77 -7.54
N VAL A 53 13.38 -8.55 -7.46
CA VAL A 53 13.34 -7.76 -6.22
C VAL A 53 11.95 -7.18 -5.99
N GLY A 54 11.60 -6.98 -4.74
CA GLY A 54 10.34 -6.33 -4.35
C GLY A 54 10.39 -5.82 -2.92
N GLY A 55 9.36 -5.08 -2.50
CA GLY A 55 9.33 -4.45 -1.19
C GLY A 55 10.34 -3.33 -1.02
N ASP A 56 10.78 -3.08 0.19
CA ASP A 56 11.59 -1.90 0.56
C ASP A 56 12.94 -1.83 -0.17
N VAL A 57 13.51 -2.96 -0.52
CA VAL A 57 14.78 -3.02 -1.28
C VAL A 57 14.65 -2.49 -2.71
N TYR A 58 13.42 -2.42 -3.23
CA TYR A 58 13.10 -1.90 -4.56
C TYR A 58 12.46 -0.51 -4.50
N THR A 59 11.43 -0.33 -3.66
CA THR A 59 10.65 0.91 -3.65
C THR A 59 11.12 1.93 -2.61
N GLY A 60 12.05 1.56 -1.73
CA GLY A 60 12.27 2.25 -0.48
C GLY A 60 11.20 1.90 0.55
N GLN A 61 11.30 2.49 1.73
CA GLN A 61 10.41 2.21 2.85
C GLN A 61 8.93 2.47 2.50
N LYS A 62 8.10 1.43 2.61
CA LYS A 62 6.65 1.45 2.40
C LYS A 62 5.93 0.56 3.42
N PHE A 63 4.62 0.34 3.19
CA PHE A 63 3.81 -0.51 4.04
C PHE A 63 4.04 -2.01 3.75
N ALA A 64 3.83 -2.85 4.75
CA ALA A 64 3.94 -4.30 4.60
C ALA A 64 3.04 -4.86 3.49
N ILE A 65 1.86 -4.26 3.26
CA ILE A 65 0.96 -4.66 2.18
C ILE A 65 1.56 -4.43 0.79
N ASP A 66 2.39 -3.38 0.61
CA ASP A 66 3.09 -3.13 -0.65
C ASP A 66 4.15 -4.21 -0.90
N ALA A 67 4.84 -4.64 0.15
CA ALA A 67 5.81 -5.75 0.06
C ALA A 67 5.13 -7.08 -0.28
N ILE A 68 3.95 -7.36 0.29
CA ILE A 68 3.14 -8.55 -0.04
C ILE A 68 2.70 -8.51 -1.50
N ALA A 69 2.23 -7.37 -1.99
CA ALA A 69 1.84 -7.19 -3.38
C ALA A 69 3.03 -7.42 -4.33
N ALA A 70 4.17 -6.80 -4.04
CA ALA A 70 5.39 -6.98 -4.80
C ALA A 70 5.86 -8.44 -4.82
N GLY A 71 5.78 -9.14 -3.68
CA GLY A 71 6.10 -10.55 -3.57
C GLY A 71 5.22 -11.44 -4.44
N LYS A 72 3.91 -11.18 -4.49
CA LYS A 72 2.98 -11.92 -5.38
C LYS A 72 3.33 -11.71 -6.85
N GLU A 73 3.53 -10.47 -7.26
CA GLU A 73 3.86 -10.13 -8.65
C GLU A 73 5.25 -10.65 -9.05
N GLY A 74 6.23 -10.54 -8.18
CA GLY A 74 7.58 -11.07 -8.37
C GLY A 74 7.58 -12.60 -8.50
N ALA A 75 6.79 -13.30 -7.67
CA ALA A 75 6.65 -14.75 -7.75
C ALA A 75 6.07 -15.22 -9.09
N VAL A 76 5.10 -14.48 -9.66
CA VAL A 76 4.59 -14.77 -11.01
C VAL A 76 5.68 -14.58 -12.06
N SER A 77 6.51 -13.55 -11.93
CA SER A 77 7.63 -13.32 -12.83
C SER A 77 8.66 -14.43 -12.75
N LEU A 78 9.07 -14.78 -11.52
CA LEU A 78 10.02 -15.86 -11.27
C LEU A 78 9.51 -17.20 -11.83
N HIS A 79 8.23 -17.54 -11.56
CA HIS A 79 7.61 -18.74 -12.09
C HIS A 79 7.65 -18.76 -13.61
N ARG A 80 7.29 -17.67 -14.27
CA ARG A 80 7.33 -17.56 -15.74
C ARG A 80 8.74 -17.62 -16.30
N PHE A 81 9.71 -17.04 -15.61
CA PHE A 81 11.11 -17.05 -16.02
C PHE A 81 11.67 -18.45 -16.15
N VAL A 82 11.34 -19.33 -15.20
CA VAL A 82 11.78 -20.74 -15.24
C VAL A 82 10.98 -21.63 -16.20
N GLN A 83 9.88 -21.12 -16.76
CA GLN A 83 9.07 -21.87 -17.74
C GLN A 83 9.54 -21.60 -19.17
N PRO A 84 9.90 -22.64 -19.96
CA PRO A 84 10.29 -22.44 -21.34
C PRO A 84 9.23 -21.73 -22.17
N ARG A 85 9.62 -20.73 -22.96
CA ARG A 85 8.74 -19.97 -23.86
C ARG A 85 7.67 -19.14 -23.18
N SER A 86 7.76 -18.92 -21.89
CA SER A 86 6.82 -18.07 -21.14
C SER A 86 7.24 -16.61 -21.26
N SER A 87 6.25 -15.71 -21.42
CA SER A 87 6.49 -14.26 -21.42
C SER A 87 6.27 -13.69 -20.03
N LEU A 88 7.19 -12.85 -19.55
CA LEU A 88 7.07 -12.18 -18.26
C LEU A 88 5.98 -11.10 -18.25
N THR A 89 5.58 -10.58 -19.41
CA THR A 89 4.73 -9.40 -19.53
C THR A 89 3.33 -9.68 -20.05
N ILE A 90 3.11 -10.76 -20.83
CA ILE A 90 1.79 -11.08 -21.39
C ILE A 90 0.78 -11.36 -20.27
N GLY A 91 -0.39 -10.70 -20.36
CA GLY A 91 -1.48 -10.84 -19.38
C GLY A 91 -1.19 -10.21 -18.01
N ARG A 92 -0.13 -9.40 -17.89
CA ARG A 92 0.04 -8.54 -16.72
C ARG A 92 -0.96 -7.41 -16.79
N ASP A 93 -1.88 -7.42 -15.86
CA ASP A 93 -2.89 -6.37 -15.73
C ASP A 93 -2.20 -5.09 -15.26
N ARG A 94 -2.07 -4.15 -16.18
CA ARG A 94 -1.60 -2.81 -15.85
C ARG A 94 -2.80 -2.01 -15.37
N ARG A 95 -3.03 -1.99 -14.08
CA ARG A 95 -4.02 -1.10 -13.49
C ARG A 95 -3.60 0.34 -13.74
N ASN A 96 -4.28 1.01 -14.63
CA ASN A 96 -4.15 2.44 -14.79
C ASN A 96 -4.90 3.10 -13.64
N PHE A 97 -4.18 3.65 -12.68
CA PHE A 97 -4.78 4.52 -11.67
C PHE A 97 -5.06 5.87 -12.30
N VAL A 98 -6.32 6.28 -12.24
CA VAL A 98 -6.71 7.64 -12.58
C VAL A 98 -6.59 8.46 -11.28
N GLU A 99 -5.66 9.40 -11.24
CA GLU A 99 -5.60 10.37 -10.18
C GLU A 99 -6.72 11.41 -10.38
N PHE A 100 -7.64 11.46 -9.43
CA PHE A 100 -8.64 12.50 -9.40
C PHE A 100 -8.04 13.80 -8.85
N ASN A 101 -8.06 14.86 -9.63
CA ASN A 101 -7.76 16.18 -9.11
C ASN A 101 -8.94 16.66 -8.25
N LYS A 102 -8.81 16.52 -6.94
CA LYS A 102 -9.86 16.91 -5.98
C LYS A 102 -10.21 18.41 -6.04
N LYS A 103 -9.34 19.24 -6.62
CA LYS A 103 -9.59 20.68 -6.78
C LYS A 103 -10.52 21.00 -7.95
N ASP A 104 -10.63 20.09 -8.91
CA ASP A 104 -11.44 20.27 -10.12
C ASP A 104 -12.82 19.60 -10.01
N MET A 105 -13.12 18.99 -8.85
CA MET A 105 -14.42 18.38 -8.60
C MET A 105 -15.44 19.47 -8.23
N SER A 106 -16.44 19.65 -9.07
CA SER A 106 -17.62 20.44 -8.72
C SER A 106 -18.48 19.63 -7.72
N VAL A 107 -18.73 20.18 -6.55
CA VAL A 107 -19.65 19.60 -5.58
C VAL A 107 -20.96 20.39 -5.66
N ASN A 108 -22.09 19.69 -5.71
CA ASN A 108 -23.39 20.34 -5.62
C ASN A 108 -23.58 20.86 -4.20
N GLU A 109 -23.51 22.18 -4.02
CA GLU A 109 -23.61 22.82 -2.70
C GLU A 109 -24.97 22.58 -2.02
N GLU A 110 -26.03 22.36 -2.79
CA GLU A 110 -27.37 22.11 -2.25
C GLU A 110 -27.51 20.74 -1.56
N SER A 111 -26.66 19.77 -1.94
CA SER A 111 -26.65 18.43 -1.34
C SER A 111 -25.45 18.18 -0.43
N PHE A 112 -24.67 19.19 -0.16
CA PHE A 112 -23.45 19.10 0.61
C PHE A 112 -23.74 19.04 2.12
N ASP A 113 -23.46 17.91 2.75
CA ASP A 113 -23.50 17.78 4.22
C ASP A 113 -22.16 18.21 4.83
N ASN A 114 -22.15 19.42 5.41
CA ASN A 114 -21.00 19.98 6.11
C ASN A 114 -20.99 19.66 7.62
N SER A 115 -21.74 18.66 8.06
CA SER A 115 -21.75 18.26 9.45
C SER A 115 -20.37 17.73 9.89
N PRO A 116 -19.98 17.89 11.17
CA PRO A 116 -18.75 17.33 11.70
C PRO A 116 -18.69 15.82 11.47
N ARG A 117 -17.48 15.32 11.16
CA ARG A 117 -17.22 13.89 11.00
C ARG A 117 -17.46 13.15 12.31
N GLU A 118 -18.15 12.03 12.26
CA GLU A 118 -18.22 11.10 13.39
C GLU A 118 -16.82 10.53 13.67
N ARG A 119 -16.52 10.34 14.95
CA ARG A 119 -15.25 9.79 15.40
C ARG A 119 -15.50 8.55 16.25
N ILE A 120 -14.64 7.55 16.06
CA ILE A 120 -14.64 6.36 16.92
C ILE A 120 -14.32 6.77 18.37
N GLY A 121 -14.91 6.06 19.32
CA GLY A 121 -14.52 6.15 20.72
C GLY A 121 -13.30 5.30 21.03
N TYR A 122 -12.75 5.48 22.21
CA TYR A 122 -11.64 4.69 22.74
C TYR A 122 -11.94 4.22 24.14
N ASN A 123 -11.61 2.97 24.45
CA ASN A 123 -11.68 2.42 25.78
C ASN A 123 -10.32 2.58 26.47
N GLU A 124 -10.20 3.59 27.31
CA GLU A 124 -8.95 3.92 28.01
C GLU A 124 -8.39 2.77 28.88
N ALA A 125 -9.29 1.88 29.37
CA ALA A 125 -8.86 0.71 30.15
C ALA A 125 -8.03 -0.29 29.32
N LEU A 126 -8.13 -0.24 28.00
CA LEU A 126 -7.39 -1.09 27.07
C LEU A 126 -6.13 -0.43 26.51
N ALA A 127 -5.93 0.86 26.71
CA ALA A 127 -4.84 1.66 26.11
C ALA A 127 -3.41 1.16 26.40
N ARG A 128 -3.24 0.33 27.44
CA ARG A 128 -1.94 -0.27 27.82
C ARG A 128 -1.91 -1.78 27.63
N THR A 129 -2.81 -2.33 26.84
CA THR A 129 -2.89 -3.75 26.55
C THR A 129 -2.65 -3.99 25.05
N PHE A 130 -2.50 -5.24 24.65
CA PHE A 130 -2.45 -5.62 23.21
C PHE A 130 -3.84 -5.79 22.59
N LYS A 131 -4.91 -5.46 23.32
CA LYS A 131 -6.29 -5.50 22.81
C LYS A 131 -6.59 -4.20 22.06
N ASP A 132 -7.47 -4.28 21.08
CA ASP A 132 -7.94 -3.10 20.35
C ASP A 132 -8.75 -2.21 21.29
N GLU A 133 -8.29 -0.99 21.49
CA GLU A 133 -8.95 0.02 22.34
C GLU A 133 -10.05 0.79 21.60
N ARG A 134 -10.14 0.63 20.28
CA ARG A 134 -11.12 1.35 19.46
C ARG A 134 -12.52 0.82 19.66
N ILE A 135 -13.48 1.74 19.84
CA ILE A 135 -14.91 1.44 19.91
C ILE A 135 -15.49 1.73 18.52
N SER A 136 -16.08 0.71 17.89
CA SER A 136 -16.72 0.85 16.58
C SER A 136 -17.87 1.86 16.60
N PHE A 137 -18.22 2.38 15.43
CA PHE A 137 -19.39 3.23 15.26
C PHE A 137 -20.68 2.50 15.65
N THR A 138 -21.63 3.26 16.21
CA THR A 138 -23.01 2.80 16.33
C THR A 138 -23.69 2.76 14.97
N GLU A 139 -24.82 2.06 14.86
CA GLU A 139 -25.59 1.99 13.61
C GLU A 139 -26.01 3.39 13.12
N GLU A 140 -26.39 4.29 14.05
CA GLU A 140 -26.76 5.66 13.71
C GLU A 140 -25.57 6.46 13.15
N GLN A 141 -24.39 6.32 13.76
CA GLN A 141 -23.16 6.95 13.27
C GLN A 141 -22.79 6.43 11.88
N VAL A 142 -22.90 5.12 11.65
CA VAL A 142 -22.68 4.54 10.33
C VAL A 142 -23.66 5.09 9.29
N LYS A 143 -24.96 5.13 9.62
CA LYS A 143 -25.99 5.69 8.72
C LYS A 143 -25.72 7.15 8.38
N LYS A 144 -25.32 7.95 9.37
CA LYS A 144 -24.98 9.35 9.17
C LYS A 144 -23.75 9.52 8.23
N GLU A 145 -22.67 8.77 8.46
CA GLU A 145 -21.48 8.86 7.61
C GLU A 145 -21.72 8.30 6.20
N THR A 146 -22.50 7.24 6.07
CA THR A 146 -22.80 6.67 4.75
C THR A 146 -23.79 7.51 3.93
N SER A 147 -24.68 8.29 4.56
CA SER A 147 -25.61 9.15 3.84
C SER A 147 -24.92 10.25 3.03
N ARG A 148 -23.73 10.65 3.42
CA ARG A 148 -22.91 11.64 2.69
C ARG A 148 -21.80 11.03 1.82
N CYS A 149 -21.83 9.70 1.62
CA CYS A 149 -20.86 9.01 0.81
C CYS A 149 -21.06 9.32 -0.68
N LEU A 150 -20.03 9.80 -1.36
CA LEU A 150 -20.06 10.10 -2.79
C LEU A 150 -19.87 8.87 -3.69
N SER A 151 -19.72 7.68 -3.12
CA SER A 151 -19.50 6.41 -3.84
C SER A 151 -18.34 6.44 -4.85
N CYS A 152 -17.38 7.31 -4.67
CA CYS A 152 -16.29 7.54 -5.60
C CYS A 152 -15.28 6.36 -5.72
N GLY A 153 -15.41 5.36 -4.88
CA GLY A 153 -14.60 4.14 -4.89
C GLY A 153 -15.44 2.88 -4.77
N ALA A 154 -16.74 2.95 -5.08
CA ALA A 154 -17.63 1.79 -4.98
C ALA A 154 -17.17 0.68 -5.94
N SER A 155 -17.01 -0.53 -5.41
CA SER A 155 -16.72 -1.71 -6.22
C SER A 155 -17.93 -2.07 -7.09
N ILE A 156 -17.68 -2.30 -8.37
CA ILE A 156 -18.69 -2.78 -9.31
C ILE A 156 -18.35 -4.22 -9.66
N VAL A 157 -19.33 -5.12 -9.52
CA VAL A 157 -19.19 -6.49 -9.97
C VAL A 157 -19.49 -6.55 -11.48
N ASP A 158 -18.52 -6.98 -12.25
CA ASP A 158 -18.73 -7.32 -13.67
C ASP A 158 -19.35 -8.72 -13.72
N GLU A 159 -20.64 -8.80 -14.00
CA GLU A 159 -21.39 -10.07 -14.04
C GLU A 159 -20.83 -11.06 -15.05
N ASN A 160 -20.20 -10.59 -16.13
CA ASN A 160 -19.58 -11.45 -17.14
C ASN A 160 -18.24 -12.04 -16.71
N LYS A 161 -17.60 -11.46 -15.70
CA LYS A 161 -16.30 -11.90 -15.17
C LYS A 161 -16.40 -12.51 -13.78
N CYS A 162 -17.51 -12.28 -13.09
CA CYS A 162 -17.72 -12.83 -11.76
C CYS A 162 -18.02 -14.32 -11.83
N ILE A 163 -17.18 -15.12 -11.15
CA ILE A 163 -17.36 -16.59 -11.09
C ILE A 163 -18.19 -17.03 -9.87
N GLY A 164 -18.72 -16.11 -9.09
CA GLY A 164 -19.56 -16.43 -7.93
C GLY A 164 -18.87 -17.25 -6.84
N CYS A 165 -17.60 -17.02 -6.61
CA CYS A 165 -16.79 -17.82 -5.67
C CYS A 165 -17.14 -17.62 -4.18
N GLY A 166 -18.01 -16.68 -3.83
CA GLY A 166 -18.47 -16.37 -2.47
C GLY A 166 -17.61 -15.30 -1.78
#